data_ef05b9480810be639a6b3f18021fed8d
#
_entry.id   ef05b9480810be639a6b3f18021fed8d
#
_cell.length_a   1.000
_cell.length_b   1.000
_cell.length_c   1.000
_cell.angle_alpha   90.00
_cell.angle_beta   90.00
_cell.angle_gamma   90.00
#
_symmetry.space_group_name_H-M   'P 1'
#
loop_
_entity.id
_entity.type
_entity.pdbx_description
1 polymer ?
#
loop_
_entity_poly.entity_id
_entity_poly.type
_entity_poly.pdbx_seq_one_letter_code
_entity_poly.pdbx_strand_id
1 'polypeptide(L)'
;MAGVPLREARVLCFDPILGNVDCPGIEAQLDNQYQSTLPVRINPDGMAARDYPRAKPPGTIRVALLGDSVTASLYLAPNEKFEQLWERSLSSRLGRPVEVLNFAVDGQGTWEQLQLFHLRARHFQPDYVVLAFFWGNDVWNNE
;
A
#
# COMPACT_ATOMS: atom_id res chain seq x y z
N MET A 1 26.19 -17.22 12.39
CA MET A 1 25.06 -17.15 13.34
C MET A 1 23.80 -17.28 12.48
N ALA A 2 23.05 -18.38 12.61
CA ALA A 2 21.83 -18.59 11.87
C ALA A 2 20.77 -17.63 12.42
N GLY A 3 20.24 -16.78 11.55
CA GLY A 3 19.13 -15.89 11.90
C GLY A 3 17.90 -16.70 12.29
N VAL A 4 17.31 -16.36 13.42
CA VAL A 4 16.02 -16.91 13.86
C VAL A 4 15.01 -16.60 12.76
N PRO A 5 14.27 -17.59 12.22
CA PRO A 5 13.19 -17.30 11.28
C PRO A 5 12.14 -16.47 12.03
N LEU A 6 11.93 -15.24 11.60
CA LEU A 6 10.86 -14.36 12.09
C LEU A 6 9.52 -14.94 11.62
N ARG A 7 9.02 -15.94 12.32
CA ARG A 7 7.71 -16.58 12.10
C ARG A 7 6.54 -15.74 12.56
N GLU A 8 6.66 -14.44 12.65
CA GLU A 8 5.61 -13.45 12.89
C GLU A 8 6.23 -12.04 12.84
N ALA A 9 6.87 -11.70 11.75
CA ALA A 9 7.20 -10.30 11.54
C ALA A 9 5.88 -9.53 11.42
N ARG A 10 5.52 -8.79 12.45
CA ARG A 10 4.38 -7.88 12.39
C ARG A 10 4.70 -6.84 11.32
N VAL A 11 4.04 -6.94 10.17
CA VAL A 11 4.14 -5.89 9.14
C VAL A 11 3.41 -4.62 9.55
N LEU A 12 2.52 -4.71 10.56
CA LEU A 12 1.76 -3.59 11.09
C LEU A 12 2.43 -3.00 12.33
N CYS A 13 2.57 -1.69 12.32
CA CYS A 13 2.96 -0.84 13.43
C CYS A 13 1.80 0.03 13.89
N PHE A 14 1.87 0.56 15.10
CA PHE A 14 0.90 1.50 15.61
C PHE A 14 1.38 2.94 15.42
N ASP A 15 0.55 3.76 14.81
CA ASP A 15 0.70 5.21 14.70
C ASP A 15 -0.38 5.88 15.56
N PRO A 16 -0.07 6.86 16.43
CA PRO A 16 -1.05 7.44 17.34
C PRO A 16 -2.19 8.21 16.67
N ILE A 17 -2.05 8.54 15.38
CA ILE A 17 -3.08 9.24 14.60
C ILE A 17 -3.77 8.30 13.61
N LEU A 18 -2.97 7.46 12.95
CA LEU A 18 -3.44 6.59 11.86
C LEU A 18 -3.86 5.19 12.33
N GLY A 19 -3.69 4.88 13.64
CA GLY A 19 -3.93 3.52 14.13
C GLY A 19 -2.91 2.53 13.55
N ASN A 20 -3.39 1.51 12.88
CA ASN A 20 -2.52 0.56 12.18
C ASN A 20 -1.91 1.20 10.92
N VAL A 21 -0.61 0.98 10.74
CA VAL A 21 0.13 1.35 9.54
C VAL A 21 1.11 0.24 9.18
N ASP A 22 1.43 0.10 7.92
CA ASP A 22 2.53 -0.77 7.52
C ASP A 22 3.86 -0.22 8.07
N CYS A 23 4.66 -1.09 8.74
CA CYS A 23 5.93 -0.69 9.35
C CYS A 23 6.92 -0.23 8.28
N PRO A 24 7.35 1.04 8.25
CA PRO A 24 8.22 1.53 7.20
C PRO A 24 9.59 0.84 7.20
N GLY A 25 10.09 0.52 6.00
CA GLY A 25 11.46 0.04 5.81
C GLY A 25 11.72 -1.40 6.24
N ILE A 26 10.68 -2.23 6.44
CA ILE A 26 10.86 -3.63 6.82
C ILE A 26 10.80 -4.58 5.62
N GLU A 27 11.47 -5.72 5.78
CA GLU A 27 11.32 -6.91 4.96
C GLU A 27 10.83 -8.05 5.83
N ALA A 28 9.78 -8.75 5.39
CA ALA A 28 9.14 -9.81 6.13
C ALA A 28 8.77 -10.98 5.23
N GLN A 29 8.48 -12.12 5.84
CA GLN A 29 7.89 -13.26 5.18
C GLN A 29 6.48 -13.42 5.73
N LEU A 30 5.47 -13.41 4.86
CA LEU A 30 4.09 -13.64 5.24
C LEU A 30 3.66 -15.03 4.80
N ASP A 31 3.20 -15.82 5.75
CA ASP A 31 2.57 -17.11 5.44
C ASP A 31 1.13 -16.85 4.98
N ASN A 32 0.82 -17.27 3.78
CA ASN A 32 -0.55 -17.22 3.31
C ASN A 32 -1.32 -18.49 3.70
N GLN A 33 -2.65 -18.42 3.65
CA GLN A 33 -3.53 -19.56 3.97
C GLN A 33 -3.36 -20.77 3.04
N TYR A 34 -2.61 -20.64 1.95
CA TYR A 34 -2.32 -21.71 0.98
C TYR A 34 -0.96 -22.38 1.23
N GLN A 35 -0.40 -22.24 2.44
CA GLN A 35 0.87 -22.81 2.86
C GLN A 35 2.10 -22.36 2.04
N SER A 36 2.03 -21.22 1.41
CA SER A 36 3.16 -20.57 0.78
C SER A 36 3.60 -19.36 1.57
N THR A 37 4.91 -19.15 1.61
CA THR A 37 5.51 -17.96 2.25
C THR A 37 5.86 -16.95 1.16
N LEU A 38 5.39 -15.74 1.31
CA LEU A 38 5.63 -14.66 0.36
C LEU A 38 6.53 -13.58 0.99
N PRO A 39 7.60 -13.17 0.29
CA PRO A 39 8.39 -12.04 0.74
C PRO A 39 7.59 -10.73 0.56
N VAL A 40 7.51 -9.95 1.62
CA VAL A 40 6.91 -8.63 1.63
C VAL A 40 7.97 -7.60 2.01
N ARG A 41 8.09 -6.57 1.20
CA ARG A 41 8.90 -5.40 1.49
C ARG A 41 7.99 -4.19 1.64
N ILE A 42 8.06 -3.55 2.78
CA ILE A 42 7.44 -2.24 3.01
C ILE A 42 8.53 -1.18 2.79
N ASN A 43 8.29 -0.26 1.89
CA ASN A 43 9.26 0.79 1.59
C ASN A 43 9.37 1.82 2.74
N PRO A 44 10.34 2.75 2.72
CA PRO A 44 10.51 3.74 3.78
C PRO A 44 9.31 4.67 4.00
N ASP A 45 8.41 4.77 3.03
CA ASP A 45 7.19 5.59 3.11
C ASP A 45 5.96 4.80 3.59
N GLY A 46 6.14 3.50 3.94
CA GLY A 46 5.08 2.64 4.49
C GLY A 46 4.16 2.04 3.42
N MET A 47 4.66 1.82 2.21
CA MET A 47 3.91 1.14 1.14
C MET A 47 4.53 -0.22 0.85
N ALA A 48 3.70 -1.24 0.67
CA ALA A 48 4.14 -2.57 0.20
C ALA A 48 4.47 -2.56 -1.30
N ALA A 49 5.44 -1.73 -1.69
CA ALA A 49 5.76 -1.42 -3.08
C ALA A 49 7.24 -1.04 -3.24
N ARG A 50 7.63 -0.73 -4.47
CA ARG A 50 8.91 -0.07 -4.77
C ARG A 50 8.99 1.32 -4.12
N ASP A 51 10.19 1.89 -4.09
CA ASP A 51 10.37 3.27 -3.66
C ASP A 51 9.88 4.24 -4.75
N TYR A 52 9.23 5.31 -4.33
CA TYR A 52 8.79 6.39 -5.21
C TYR A 52 9.42 7.71 -4.76
N PRO A 53 9.96 8.52 -5.67
CA PRO A 53 10.43 9.85 -5.30
C PRO A 53 9.24 10.72 -4.90
N ARG A 54 9.36 11.52 -3.82
CA ARG A 54 8.28 12.42 -3.41
C ARG A 54 7.97 13.46 -4.50
N ALA A 55 9.01 14.04 -5.10
CA ALA A 55 8.84 14.89 -6.27
C ALA A 55 8.41 14.04 -7.47
N LYS A 56 7.24 14.36 -8.03
CA LYS A 56 6.70 13.65 -9.19
C LYS A 56 7.59 13.88 -10.41
N PRO A 57 8.03 12.80 -11.12
CA PRO A 57 8.80 12.94 -12.35
C PRO A 57 8.02 13.71 -13.43
N PRO A 58 8.68 14.57 -14.22
CA PRO A 58 8.01 15.29 -15.31
C PRO A 58 7.30 14.33 -16.28
N GLY A 59 6.09 14.72 -16.69
CA GLY A 59 5.31 13.92 -17.63
C GLY A 59 4.58 12.71 -17.04
N THR A 60 4.82 12.38 -15.77
CA THR A 60 4.18 11.25 -15.07
C THR A 60 2.79 11.63 -14.55
N ILE A 61 1.83 10.73 -14.73
CA ILE A 61 0.55 10.76 -14.00
C ILE A 61 0.73 9.96 -12.73
N ARG A 62 0.30 10.50 -11.61
CA ARG A 62 0.38 9.83 -10.32
C ARG A 62 -1.00 9.66 -9.71
N VAL A 63 -1.30 8.42 -9.32
CA VAL A 63 -2.54 8.04 -8.64
C VAL A 63 -2.20 7.63 -7.22
N ALA A 64 -2.81 8.25 -6.22
CA ALA A 64 -2.81 7.75 -4.85
C ALA A 64 -4.01 6.82 -4.67
N LEU A 65 -3.74 5.57 -4.29
CA LEU A 65 -4.76 4.56 -4.01
C LEU A 65 -4.85 4.39 -2.50
N LEU A 66 -6.05 4.56 -1.97
CA LEU A 66 -6.39 4.39 -0.55
C LEU A 66 -7.37 3.22 -0.42
N GLY A 67 -7.34 2.53 0.67
CA GLY A 67 -8.21 1.38 0.93
C GLY A 67 -7.76 0.59 2.16
N ASP A 68 -8.35 -0.57 2.33
CA ASP A 68 -8.12 -1.50 3.44
C ASP A 68 -7.24 -2.71 3.03
N SER A 69 -7.36 -3.81 3.77
CA SER A 69 -6.64 -5.07 3.54
C SER A 69 -6.84 -5.66 2.14
N VAL A 70 -8.05 -5.51 1.58
CA VAL A 70 -8.37 -6.01 0.24
C VAL A 70 -7.53 -5.27 -0.81
N THR A 71 -7.40 -3.96 -0.63
CA THR A 71 -6.63 -3.08 -1.51
C THR A 71 -5.13 -3.21 -1.28
N ALA A 72 -4.69 -3.39 -0.02
CA ALA A 72 -3.28 -3.58 0.33
C ALA A 72 -2.68 -4.84 -0.32
N SER A 73 -3.48 -5.90 -0.45
CA SER A 73 -3.10 -7.13 -1.18
C SER A 73 -1.74 -7.70 -0.76
N LEU A 74 -1.42 -7.71 0.55
CA LEU A 74 -0.10 -8.11 1.06
C LEU A 74 0.25 -9.57 0.76
N TYR A 75 -0.75 -10.41 0.57
CA TYR A 75 -0.60 -11.84 0.29
C TYR A 75 -0.48 -12.19 -1.19
N LEU A 76 -0.27 -11.20 -2.05
CA LEU A 76 0.00 -11.39 -3.48
C LEU A 76 1.45 -11.04 -3.82
N ALA A 77 2.02 -11.77 -4.77
CA ALA A 77 3.32 -11.41 -5.32
C ALA A 77 3.27 -10.02 -5.97
N PRO A 78 4.35 -9.22 -5.94
CA PRO A 78 4.33 -7.85 -6.45
C PRO A 78 3.80 -7.70 -7.88
N ASN A 79 4.10 -8.65 -8.76
CA ASN A 79 3.65 -8.64 -10.15
C ASN A 79 2.18 -9.05 -10.35
N GLU A 80 1.54 -9.58 -9.33
CA GLU A 80 0.13 -10.02 -9.32
C GLU A 80 -0.79 -8.96 -8.70
N LYS A 81 -0.23 -7.97 -8.00
CA LYS A 81 -1.00 -6.89 -7.39
C LYS A 81 -1.68 -6.04 -8.45
N PHE A 82 -2.97 -5.75 -8.24
CA PHE A 82 -3.77 -5.05 -9.24
C PHE A 82 -3.29 -3.63 -9.54
N GLU A 83 -2.73 -2.91 -8.56
CA GLU A 83 -2.16 -1.59 -8.80
C GLU A 83 -0.96 -1.63 -9.74
N GLN A 84 -0.16 -2.70 -9.70
CA GLN A 84 0.95 -2.90 -10.63
C GLN A 84 0.45 -3.23 -12.06
N LEU A 85 -0.61 -4.03 -12.15
CA LEU A 85 -1.28 -4.33 -13.41
C LEU A 85 -1.91 -3.06 -14.00
N TRP A 86 -2.54 -2.27 -13.15
CA TRP A 86 -3.18 -1.02 -13.52
C TRP A 86 -2.16 0.03 -13.99
N GLU A 87 -1.05 0.20 -13.27
CA GLU A 87 0.06 1.07 -13.64
C GLU A 87 0.57 0.75 -15.05
N ARG A 88 0.83 -0.54 -15.34
CA ARG A 88 1.29 -0.99 -16.66
C ARG A 88 0.24 -0.76 -17.76
N SER A 89 -1.01 -1.10 -17.48
CA SER A 89 -2.11 -0.96 -18.42
C SER A 89 -2.36 0.51 -18.80
N LEU A 90 -2.41 1.39 -17.78
CA LEU A 90 -2.61 2.82 -18.00
C LEU A 90 -1.43 3.46 -18.73
N SER A 91 -0.19 3.11 -18.34
CA SER A 91 1.00 3.63 -19.02
C SER A 91 1.01 3.27 -20.50
N SER A 92 0.67 2.03 -20.83
CA SER A 92 0.56 1.57 -22.22
C SER A 92 -0.54 2.30 -22.99
N ARG A 93 -1.72 2.46 -22.39
CA ARG A 93 -2.87 3.10 -23.05
C ARG A 93 -2.69 4.60 -23.28
N LEU A 94 -2.05 5.27 -22.32
CA LEU A 94 -1.89 6.72 -22.37
C LEU A 94 -0.58 7.16 -23.06
N GLY A 95 0.31 6.22 -23.37
CA GLY A 95 1.60 6.51 -24.01
C GLY A 95 2.51 7.39 -23.15
N ARG A 96 2.34 7.37 -21.82
CA ARG A 96 3.12 8.16 -20.86
C ARG A 96 3.20 7.42 -19.51
N PRO A 97 4.24 7.70 -18.69
CA PRO A 97 4.38 7.04 -17.39
C PRO A 97 3.18 7.30 -16.48
N VAL A 98 2.68 6.24 -15.88
CA VAL A 98 1.70 6.30 -14.79
C VAL A 98 2.31 5.61 -13.58
N GLU A 99 2.16 6.17 -12.40
CA GLU A 99 2.53 5.59 -11.12
C GLU A 99 1.26 5.45 -10.26
N VAL A 100 1.03 4.25 -9.74
CA VAL A 100 -0.07 3.96 -8.81
C VAL A 100 0.52 3.65 -7.45
N LEU A 101 0.49 4.62 -6.55
CA LEU A 101 1.01 4.53 -5.19
C LEU A 101 -0.08 3.98 -4.28
N ASN A 102 0.09 2.73 -3.86
CA ASN A 102 -0.86 2.05 -2.98
C ASN A 102 -0.53 2.34 -1.52
N PHE A 103 -1.37 3.18 -0.89
CA PHE A 103 -1.31 3.54 0.53
C PHE A 103 -2.29 2.75 1.39
N ALA A 104 -2.95 1.74 0.83
CA ALA A 104 -3.92 0.95 1.58
C ALA A 104 -3.25 0.17 2.72
N VAL A 105 -3.91 0.10 3.87
CA VAL A 105 -3.42 -0.56 5.08
C VAL A 105 -4.51 -1.45 5.65
N ASP A 106 -4.11 -2.62 6.16
CA ASP A 106 -5.01 -3.57 6.79
C ASP A 106 -5.71 -2.98 8.02
N GLY A 107 -7.03 -3.11 8.08
CA GLY A 107 -7.87 -2.70 9.20
C GLY A 107 -8.19 -1.21 9.27
N GLN A 108 -7.84 -0.41 8.25
CA GLN A 108 -8.24 1.00 8.20
C GLN A 108 -9.64 1.20 7.63
N GLY A 109 -10.41 2.09 8.28
CA GLY A 109 -11.65 2.63 7.75
C GLY A 109 -11.41 3.93 6.96
N THR A 110 -12.50 4.51 6.46
CA THR A 110 -12.40 5.73 5.61
C THR A 110 -11.86 6.95 6.37
N TRP A 111 -12.03 7.01 7.69
CA TRP A 111 -11.44 8.07 8.51
C TRP A 111 -9.92 8.01 8.52
N GLU A 112 -9.33 6.85 8.85
CA GLU A 112 -7.88 6.66 8.84
C GLU A 112 -7.31 6.87 7.43
N GLN A 113 -8.01 6.41 6.40
CA GLN A 113 -7.62 6.60 4.99
C GLN A 113 -7.58 8.10 4.63
N LEU A 114 -8.53 8.91 5.12
CA LEU A 114 -8.50 10.36 4.94
C LEU A 114 -7.30 11.00 5.66
N GLN A 115 -7.03 10.60 6.90
CA GLN A 115 -5.85 11.08 7.64
C GLN A 115 -4.56 10.67 6.94
N LEU A 116 -4.47 9.43 6.45
CA LEU A 116 -3.34 8.93 5.69
C LEU A 116 -3.08 9.74 4.43
N PHE A 117 -4.15 10.12 3.72
CA PHE A 117 -4.03 11.04 2.59
C PHE A 117 -3.40 12.37 3.01
N HIS A 118 -3.94 12.99 4.05
CA HIS A 118 -3.45 14.29 4.52
C HIS A 118 -2.02 14.25 5.07
N LEU A 119 -1.66 13.19 5.77
CA LEU A 119 -0.35 13.10 6.44
C LEU A 119 0.76 12.53 5.55
N ARG A 120 0.41 11.70 4.55
CA ARG A 120 1.40 10.99 3.73
C ARG A 120 1.18 11.14 2.24
N ALA A 121 0.04 10.67 1.70
CA ALA A 121 -0.14 10.48 0.27
C ALA A 121 -0.08 11.79 -0.53
N ARG A 122 -0.64 12.89 -0.02
CA ARG A 122 -0.62 14.19 -0.72
C ARG A 122 0.79 14.72 -1.00
N HIS A 123 1.78 14.34 -0.19
CA HIS A 123 3.16 14.79 -0.35
C HIS A 123 3.86 14.17 -1.57
N PHE A 124 3.26 13.16 -2.18
CA PHE A 124 3.70 12.57 -3.43
C PHE A 124 3.10 13.26 -4.67
N GLN A 125 2.36 14.36 -4.48
CA GLN A 125 1.78 15.16 -5.58
C GLN A 125 0.91 14.33 -6.54
N PRO A 126 -0.09 13.56 -6.04
CA PRO A 126 -0.96 12.79 -6.91
C PRO A 126 -1.83 13.70 -7.77
N ASP A 127 -2.07 13.30 -9.03
CA ASP A 127 -3.03 13.94 -9.93
C ASP A 127 -4.45 13.43 -9.64
N TYR A 128 -4.55 12.18 -9.18
CA TYR A 128 -5.81 11.53 -8.83
C TYR A 128 -5.68 10.81 -7.51
N VAL A 129 -6.79 10.80 -6.77
CA VAL A 129 -6.97 10.00 -5.56
C VAL A 129 -8.11 9.02 -5.81
N VAL A 130 -7.84 7.76 -5.57
CA VAL A 130 -8.83 6.69 -5.66
C VAL A 130 -9.02 6.08 -4.28
N LEU A 131 -10.24 6.13 -3.78
CA LEU A 131 -10.67 5.45 -2.57
C LEU A 131 -11.34 4.14 -2.97
N ALA A 132 -10.69 3.02 -2.66
CA ALA A 132 -11.25 1.69 -2.83
C ALA A 132 -12.08 1.33 -1.59
N PHE A 133 -13.33 1.76 -1.58
CA PHE A 133 -14.24 1.55 -0.47
C PHE A 133 -14.77 0.11 -0.45
N PHE A 134 -14.56 -0.59 0.66
CA PHE A 134 -15.09 -1.92 0.89
C PHE A 134 -16.26 -1.87 1.88
N TRP A 135 -17.46 -2.02 1.39
CA TRP A 135 -18.68 -1.91 2.19
C TRP A 135 -18.77 -2.93 3.33
N GLY A 136 -18.00 -4.02 3.26
CA GLY A 136 -18.03 -5.12 4.23
C GLY A 136 -17.46 -4.75 5.61
N ASN A 137 -16.54 -3.78 5.69
CA ASN A 137 -15.91 -3.36 6.94
C ASN A 137 -15.65 -1.86 7.07
N ASP A 138 -15.50 -1.10 5.99
CA ASP A 138 -15.15 0.33 6.06
C ASP A 138 -16.19 1.17 6.83
N VAL A 139 -17.46 0.74 6.82
CA VAL A 139 -18.51 1.39 7.62
C VAL A 139 -18.28 1.17 9.10
N TRP A 140 -17.90 -0.05 9.50
CA TRP A 140 -17.71 -0.44 10.90
C TRP A 140 -16.39 0.04 11.48
N ASN A 141 -15.36 0.14 10.65
CA ASN A 141 -14.03 0.58 11.08
C ASN A 141 -13.96 2.09 11.37
N ASN A 142 -15.05 2.83 11.16
CA ASN A 142 -15.15 4.26 11.50
C ASN A 142 -15.78 4.51 12.89
N GLU A 143 -16.13 3.45 13.64
CA GLU A 143 -16.64 3.52 15.00
C GLU A 143 -15.47 3.39 16.00
#